data_28a60e5fadbac7dd36fbbfb0a9fa96f9
#
_entry.id   28a60e5fadbac7dd36fbbfb0a9fa96f9
#
_cell.length_a   1.000
_cell.length_b   1.000
_cell.length_c   1.000
_cell.angle_alpha   90.00
_cell.angle_beta   90.00
_cell.angle_gamma   90.00
#
_symmetry.space_group_name_H-M   'P 1'
#
loop_
_entity.id
_entity.type
_entity.pdbx_description
1 polymer ?
#
loop_
_entity_poly.entity_id
_entity_poly.type
_entity_poly.pdbx_seq_one_letter_code
_entity_poly.pdbx_strand_id
1 'polypeptide(L)'
;HCEMQLTVNCSVDLSDPEHFVTVKCEADTGASYVVRSFSEDLSSTRFDEPVCLRYIIDLYRITASHSSFVERKVCFSPVSAPNPQASATFDVDAAHYKVLVWCDYVQDDVRESWYYNTDNLREIRYSEIIAEDNDDKDAFTNVLDVDLSEYYYADGVFDLYYDLMLERPMGRMRCITTDMDDYVNAGNSIEDIIVKISYTQYVSAGYNVEEQKPNYFEPTRTYITTPEVDDEGNLELCHDYIFVNGKQTNVKVDFYFYNGEITEEKEISHWTSIVVPLKKN
;
A
#
# COMPACT_ATOMS: atom_id res chain seq x y z
N HIS A 1 -24.61 -26.28 -25.92
CA HIS A 1 -24.71 -25.14 -24.98
C HIS A 1 -23.56 -25.29 -23.98
N CYS A 2 -22.61 -24.37 -24.01
CA CYS A 2 -21.49 -24.34 -23.10
C CYS A 2 -21.89 -23.49 -21.88
N GLU A 3 -21.89 -24.09 -20.70
CA GLU A 3 -22.04 -23.38 -19.42
C GLU A 3 -20.68 -23.36 -18.74
N MET A 4 -20.20 -22.19 -18.36
CA MET A 4 -18.86 -22.06 -17.79
C MET A 4 -18.88 -21.23 -16.52
N GLN A 5 -18.14 -21.69 -15.51
CA GLN A 5 -17.88 -20.96 -14.29
C GLN A 5 -16.37 -20.68 -14.17
N LEU A 6 -16.04 -19.40 -13.99
CA LEU A 6 -14.69 -18.96 -13.72
C LEU A 6 -14.56 -18.62 -12.23
N THR A 7 -13.79 -19.41 -11.51
CA THR A 7 -13.48 -19.18 -10.10
C THR A 7 -12.07 -18.63 -9.93
N VAL A 8 -11.93 -17.51 -9.27
CA VAL A 8 -10.65 -16.88 -8.95
C VAL A 8 -10.43 -16.93 -7.44
N ASN A 9 -9.38 -17.62 -7.01
CA ASN A 9 -8.95 -17.72 -5.62
C ASN A 9 -7.83 -16.70 -5.40
N CYS A 10 -8.08 -15.69 -4.58
CA CYS A 10 -7.12 -14.62 -4.27
C CYS A 10 -6.49 -14.87 -2.90
N SER A 11 -5.18 -14.70 -2.81
CA SER A 11 -4.42 -14.78 -1.56
C SER A 11 -3.43 -13.62 -1.45
N VAL A 12 -3.06 -13.29 -0.21
CA VAL A 12 -2.10 -12.22 0.12
C VAL A 12 -1.04 -12.74 1.08
N ASP A 13 0.16 -12.20 0.96
CA ASP A 13 1.20 -12.33 1.97
C ASP A 13 1.20 -11.06 2.84
N LEU A 14 0.83 -11.22 4.12
CA LEU A 14 0.76 -10.13 5.09
C LEU A 14 2.09 -9.90 5.83
N SER A 15 3.16 -10.61 5.47
CA SER A 15 4.47 -10.32 6.02
C SER A 15 4.90 -8.88 5.71
N ASP A 16 5.74 -8.31 6.57
CA ASP A 16 6.26 -6.97 6.36
C ASP A 16 7.03 -6.86 5.05
N PRO A 17 7.01 -5.68 4.40
CA PRO A 17 7.83 -5.44 3.22
C PRO A 17 9.31 -5.71 3.50
N GLU A 18 9.98 -6.39 2.57
CA GLU A 18 11.41 -6.60 2.68
C GLU A 18 12.16 -5.26 2.74
N HIS A 19 13.16 -5.19 3.63
CA HIS A 19 14.03 -4.03 3.71
C HIS A 19 14.83 -3.87 2.41
N PHE A 20 14.71 -2.71 1.78
CA PHE A 20 15.37 -2.41 0.50
C PHE A 20 16.65 -1.59 0.68
N VAL A 21 16.56 -0.43 1.36
CA VAL A 21 17.68 0.48 1.52
C VAL A 21 17.49 1.35 2.76
N THR A 22 18.60 1.65 3.44
CA THR A 22 18.64 2.66 4.50
C THR A 22 19.30 3.92 3.99
N VAL A 23 18.61 5.06 4.12
CA VAL A 23 19.17 6.40 3.92
C VAL A 23 19.51 6.96 5.29
N LYS A 24 20.78 7.25 5.55
CA LYS A 24 21.22 7.88 6.81
C LYS A 24 21.36 9.37 6.63
N CYS A 25 20.83 10.15 7.58
CA CYS A 25 20.99 11.58 7.67
C CYS A 25 21.77 11.90 8.95
N GLU A 26 22.93 12.55 8.82
CA GLU A 26 23.74 12.97 9.95
C GLU A 26 23.94 14.48 9.90
N ALA A 27 23.92 15.16 11.05
CA ALA A 27 23.84 16.62 11.14
C ALA A 27 24.92 17.39 10.37
N ASP A 28 26.10 16.82 10.18
CA ASP A 28 27.26 17.51 9.61
C ASP A 28 27.73 16.99 8.24
N THR A 29 27.13 15.93 7.70
CA THR A 29 27.69 15.23 6.53
C THR A 29 26.74 15.06 5.33
N GLY A 30 25.49 15.47 5.46
CA GLY A 30 24.46 15.21 4.43
C GLY A 30 23.97 13.77 4.43
N ALA A 31 23.12 13.43 3.46
CA ALA A 31 22.54 12.09 3.33
C ALA A 31 23.54 11.12 2.71
N SER A 32 23.75 9.96 3.33
CA SER A 32 24.53 8.86 2.79
C SER A 32 23.66 7.60 2.61
N TYR A 33 23.92 6.82 1.57
CA TYR A 33 23.21 5.58 1.29
C TYR A 33 23.96 4.38 1.85
N VAL A 34 23.29 3.56 2.65
CA VAL A 34 23.81 2.26 3.10
C VAL A 34 22.86 1.18 2.66
N VAL A 35 23.28 0.35 1.72
CA VAL A 35 22.53 -0.85 1.34
C VAL A 35 22.81 -1.93 2.39
N ARG A 36 21.79 -2.29 3.16
CA ARG A 36 21.83 -3.45 4.06
C ARG A 36 20.57 -4.26 3.85
N SER A 37 20.72 -5.56 3.70
CA SER A 37 19.61 -6.52 3.75
C SER A 37 19.43 -6.94 5.21
N PHE A 38 18.32 -6.57 5.81
CA PHE A 38 17.84 -7.12 7.07
C PHE A 38 16.40 -7.59 6.86
N SER A 39 16.11 -8.80 7.31
CA SER A 39 14.75 -9.25 7.55
C SER A 39 14.42 -8.83 8.98
N GLU A 40 13.55 -7.85 9.15
CA GLU A 40 12.97 -7.53 10.45
C GLU A 40 11.62 -8.23 10.55
N ASP A 41 11.49 -9.17 11.47
CA ASP A 41 10.20 -9.66 11.93
C ASP A 41 9.58 -8.60 12.85
N LEU A 42 8.89 -7.64 12.24
CA LEU A 42 8.10 -6.67 12.97
C LEU A 42 6.71 -7.23 13.21
N SER A 43 6.55 -8.01 14.26
CA SER A 43 5.24 -8.37 14.81
C SER A 43 4.66 -7.19 15.60
N SER A 44 4.43 -6.03 14.97
CA SER A 44 3.66 -4.99 15.59
C SER A 44 2.18 -5.36 15.51
N THR A 45 1.46 -5.18 16.61
CA THR A 45 -0.01 -5.19 16.63
C THR A 45 -0.47 -3.97 15.82
N ARG A 46 -0.70 -4.18 14.54
CA ARG A 46 -0.96 -3.13 13.54
C ARG A 46 -2.27 -2.37 13.73
N PHE A 47 -3.18 -2.85 14.59
CA PHE A 47 -4.56 -2.37 14.57
C PHE A 47 -5.12 -2.24 15.98
N ASP A 48 -5.51 -1.03 16.37
CA ASP A 48 -6.24 -0.77 17.61
C ASP A 48 -7.72 -1.19 17.52
N GLU A 49 -8.24 -1.37 16.30
CA GLU A 49 -9.63 -1.73 16.03
C GLU A 49 -9.70 -3.02 15.19
N PRO A 50 -10.79 -3.81 15.33
CA PRO A 50 -10.97 -4.98 14.49
C PRO A 50 -11.06 -4.61 13.02
N VAL A 51 -10.14 -5.11 12.23
CA VAL A 51 -10.11 -4.92 10.77
C VAL A 51 -10.22 -6.24 10.04
N CYS A 52 -10.71 -6.18 8.82
CA CYS A 52 -10.70 -7.30 7.89
C CYS A 52 -10.07 -6.88 6.56
N LEU A 53 -9.66 -7.86 5.78
CA LEU A 53 -9.28 -7.66 4.39
C LEU A 53 -10.52 -7.65 3.51
N ARG A 54 -10.64 -6.64 2.67
CA ARG A 54 -11.66 -6.54 1.63
C ARG A 54 -11.04 -6.82 0.28
N TYR A 55 -11.57 -7.81 -0.42
CA TYR A 55 -11.18 -8.13 -1.80
C TYR A 55 -12.24 -7.62 -2.75
N ILE A 56 -11.86 -6.78 -3.69
CA ILE A 56 -12.69 -6.30 -4.80
C ILE A 56 -12.21 -6.99 -6.05
N ILE A 57 -13.09 -7.73 -6.72
CA ILE A 57 -12.78 -8.56 -7.86
C ILE A 57 -13.70 -8.15 -9.02
N ASP A 58 -13.12 -7.44 -9.99
CA ASP A 58 -13.83 -6.93 -11.18
C ASP A 58 -13.55 -7.79 -12.39
N LEU A 59 -14.60 -8.28 -13.03
CA LEU A 59 -14.51 -9.00 -14.29
C LEU A 59 -14.78 -8.06 -15.46
N TYR A 60 -13.89 -8.07 -16.44
CA TYR A 60 -14.01 -7.35 -17.71
C TYR A 60 -13.96 -8.32 -18.88
N ARG A 61 -14.86 -8.15 -19.85
CA ARG A 61 -14.78 -8.85 -21.15
C ARG A 61 -13.94 -8.04 -22.10
N ILE A 62 -12.99 -8.69 -22.75
CA ILE A 62 -12.04 -8.08 -23.68
C ILE A 62 -12.44 -8.42 -25.11
N THR A 63 -12.47 -7.42 -25.96
CA THR A 63 -12.63 -7.55 -27.41
C THR A 63 -11.48 -6.83 -28.12
N ALA A 64 -11.37 -7.01 -29.44
CA ALA A 64 -10.31 -6.33 -30.20
C ALA A 64 -10.35 -4.78 -30.12
N SER A 65 -11.49 -4.20 -29.78
CA SER A 65 -11.69 -2.73 -29.81
C SER A 65 -11.96 -2.11 -28.45
N HIS A 66 -12.39 -2.88 -27.48
CA HIS A 66 -12.76 -2.33 -26.16
C HIS A 66 -12.79 -3.40 -25.05
N SER A 67 -12.78 -2.93 -23.84
CA SER A 67 -12.95 -3.69 -22.61
C SER A 67 -14.22 -3.21 -21.91
N SER A 68 -15.13 -4.15 -21.61
CA SER A 68 -16.41 -3.84 -20.96
C SER A 68 -16.48 -4.50 -19.58
N PHE A 69 -16.90 -3.73 -18.59
CA PHE A 69 -17.19 -4.23 -17.25
C PHE A 69 -18.36 -5.24 -17.32
N VAL A 70 -18.20 -6.36 -16.63
CA VAL A 70 -19.20 -7.43 -16.55
C VAL A 70 -19.83 -7.46 -15.18
N GLU A 71 -19.03 -7.71 -14.14
CA GLU A 71 -19.50 -7.89 -12.77
C GLU A 71 -18.40 -7.55 -11.77
N ARG A 72 -18.81 -7.07 -10.58
CA ARG A 72 -17.96 -6.91 -9.41
C ARG A 72 -18.39 -7.84 -8.29
N LYS A 73 -17.46 -8.53 -7.68
CA LYS A 73 -17.66 -9.25 -6.42
C LYS A 73 -16.78 -8.67 -5.32
N VAL A 74 -17.34 -8.57 -4.12
CA VAL A 74 -16.63 -8.09 -2.94
C VAL A 74 -16.69 -9.17 -1.89
N CYS A 75 -15.51 -9.58 -1.41
CA CYS A 75 -15.35 -10.61 -0.40
C CYS A 75 -14.56 -10.06 0.78
N PHE A 76 -14.74 -10.66 1.96
CA PHE A 76 -14.04 -10.24 3.17
C PHE A 76 -13.37 -11.46 3.82
N SER A 77 -12.19 -11.24 4.40
CA SER A 77 -11.45 -12.25 5.15
C SER A 77 -10.91 -11.63 6.43
N PRO A 78 -11.05 -12.30 7.59
CA PRO A 78 -10.42 -11.81 8.82
C PRO A 78 -8.89 -11.74 8.66
N VAL A 79 -8.28 -10.67 9.13
CA VAL A 79 -6.81 -10.53 9.16
C VAL A 79 -6.15 -11.61 10.00
N SER A 80 -6.83 -12.07 11.06
CA SER A 80 -6.37 -13.14 11.95
C SER A 80 -6.40 -14.54 11.32
N ALA A 81 -6.92 -14.69 10.10
CA ALA A 81 -6.88 -15.96 9.40
C ALA A 81 -5.44 -16.37 9.10
N PRO A 82 -5.07 -17.66 9.29
CA PRO A 82 -3.70 -18.13 9.03
C PRO A 82 -3.22 -17.90 7.59
N ASN A 83 -4.17 -17.92 6.64
CA ASN A 83 -3.94 -17.63 5.23
C ASN A 83 -5.13 -16.82 4.74
N PRO A 84 -5.12 -15.50 4.84
CA PRO A 84 -6.22 -14.67 4.37
C PRO A 84 -6.39 -14.84 2.87
N GLN A 85 -7.60 -15.26 2.48
CA GLN A 85 -7.94 -15.51 1.08
C GLN A 85 -9.40 -15.23 0.80
N ALA A 86 -9.72 -15.00 -0.45
CA ALA A 86 -11.07 -14.87 -0.95
C ALA A 86 -11.25 -15.64 -2.26
N SER A 87 -12.46 -16.09 -2.51
CA SER A 87 -12.82 -16.79 -3.75
C SER A 87 -14.06 -16.13 -4.35
N ALA A 88 -14.03 -15.89 -5.66
CA ALA A 88 -15.16 -15.37 -6.41
C ALA A 88 -15.39 -16.22 -7.66
N THR A 89 -16.65 -16.60 -7.90
CA THR A 89 -17.07 -17.39 -9.07
C THR A 89 -17.98 -16.54 -9.96
N PHE A 90 -17.72 -16.53 -11.25
CA PHE A 90 -18.44 -15.80 -12.27
C PHE A 90 -19.02 -16.77 -13.30
N ASP A 91 -20.27 -16.58 -13.71
CA ASP A 91 -20.81 -17.26 -14.87
C ASP A 91 -20.33 -16.53 -16.13
N VAL A 92 -19.66 -17.25 -17.04
CA VAL A 92 -19.00 -16.66 -18.19
C VAL A 92 -19.30 -17.41 -19.49
N ASP A 93 -19.22 -16.68 -20.61
CA ASP A 93 -19.23 -17.25 -21.95
C ASP A 93 -17.80 -17.59 -22.42
N ALA A 94 -17.68 -18.30 -23.54
CA ALA A 94 -16.41 -18.52 -24.21
C ALA A 94 -15.91 -17.21 -24.86
N ALA A 95 -15.14 -16.43 -24.12
CA ALA A 95 -14.58 -15.14 -24.52
C ALA A 95 -13.27 -14.87 -23.79
N HIS A 96 -12.62 -13.75 -24.14
CA HIS A 96 -11.44 -13.28 -23.45
C HIS A 96 -11.83 -12.36 -22.29
N TYR A 97 -11.26 -12.59 -21.11
CA TYR A 97 -11.55 -11.84 -19.90
C TYR A 97 -10.28 -11.32 -19.23
N LYS A 98 -10.46 -10.22 -18.49
CA LYS A 98 -9.50 -9.70 -17.53
C LYS A 98 -10.16 -9.59 -16.17
N VAL A 99 -9.50 -10.11 -15.15
CA VAL A 99 -9.94 -9.98 -13.76
C VAL A 99 -8.99 -9.02 -13.07
N LEU A 100 -9.51 -7.88 -12.59
CA LEU A 100 -8.75 -6.93 -11.80
C LEU A 100 -9.06 -7.17 -10.33
N VAL A 101 -8.02 -7.29 -9.50
CA VAL A 101 -8.19 -7.55 -8.07
C VAL A 101 -7.49 -6.47 -7.27
N TRP A 102 -8.20 -5.93 -6.28
CA TRP A 102 -7.71 -5.03 -5.26
C TRP A 102 -8.06 -5.59 -3.88
N CYS A 103 -7.10 -5.58 -2.96
CA CYS A 103 -7.31 -5.96 -1.57
C CYS A 103 -6.77 -4.86 -0.67
N ASP A 104 -7.60 -4.41 0.28
CA ASP A 104 -7.24 -3.39 1.26
C ASP A 104 -7.79 -3.74 2.65
N TYR A 105 -7.32 -3.01 3.65
CA TYR A 105 -7.83 -3.09 5.01
C TYR A 105 -9.05 -2.22 5.18
N VAL A 106 -10.09 -2.76 5.83
CA VAL A 106 -11.31 -2.03 6.17
C VAL A 106 -11.71 -2.36 7.60
N GLN A 107 -12.44 -1.46 8.25
CA GLN A 107 -13.01 -1.75 9.55
C GLN A 107 -14.06 -2.86 9.44
N ASP A 108 -14.01 -3.84 10.35
CA ASP A 108 -14.84 -5.04 10.25
C ASP A 108 -16.35 -4.75 10.38
N ASP A 109 -16.73 -3.72 11.12
CA ASP A 109 -18.12 -3.30 11.31
C ASP A 109 -18.69 -2.47 10.16
N VAL A 110 -17.87 -1.64 9.51
CA VAL A 110 -18.28 -0.72 8.43
C VAL A 110 -18.09 -1.33 7.05
N ARG A 111 -16.98 -2.06 6.84
CA ARG A 111 -16.61 -2.74 5.59
C ARG A 111 -16.54 -1.84 4.35
N GLU A 112 -16.40 -0.53 4.56
CA GLU A 112 -16.23 0.46 3.50
C GLU A 112 -14.75 0.84 3.34
N SER A 113 -14.40 1.33 2.15
CA SER A 113 -13.05 1.84 1.90
C SER A 113 -12.80 3.08 2.73
N TRP A 114 -11.74 3.02 3.54
CA TRP A 114 -11.37 4.15 4.37
C TRP A 114 -10.34 5.05 3.67
N TYR A 115 -9.30 4.44 3.10
CA TYR A 115 -8.16 5.18 2.55
C TYR A 115 -8.19 5.33 1.03
N TYR A 116 -9.02 4.53 0.35
CA TYR A 116 -9.05 4.47 -1.11
C TYR A 116 -10.46 4.62 -1.67
N ASN A 117 -10.62 5.47 -2.68
CA ASN A 117 -11.75 5.37 -3.58
C ASN A 117 -11.45 4.25 -4.58
N THR A 118 -12.24 3.18 -4.51
CA THR A 118 -12.12 1.96 -5.31
C THR A 118 -13.32 1.74 -6.23
N ASP A 119 -14.10 2.76 -6.51
CA ASP A 119 -15.26 2.67 -7.42
C ASP A 119 -14.86 2.18 -8.80
N ASN A 120 -13.67 2.56 -9.25
CA ASN A 120 -13.07 2.12 -10.50
C ASN A 120 -11.62 1.65 -10.23
N LEU A 121 -11.36 0.34 -10.38
CA LEU A 121 -10.01 -0.22 -10.14
C LEU A 121 -8.95 0.26 -11.15
N ARG A 122 -9.36 0.89 -12.26
CA ARG A 122 -8.44 1.55 -13.20
C ARG A 122 -8.06 2.98 -12.79
N GLU A 123 -8.75 3.52 -11.77
CA GLU A 123 -8.59 4.90 -11.32
C GLU A 123 -8.68 5.02 -9.80
N ILE A 124 -8.01 4.13 -9.09
CA ILE A 124 -7.93 4.20 -7.63
C ILE A 124 -7.28 5.53 -7.24
N ARG A 125 -7.83 6.19 -6.22
CA ARG A 125 -7.32 7.42 -5.61
C ARG A 125 -7.31 7.26 -4.10
N TYR A 126 -6.45 8.02 -3.44
CA TYR A 126 -6.63 8.23 -2.00
C TYR A 126 -8.00 8.87 -1.75
N SER A 127 -8.66 8.46 -0.66
CA SER A 127 -9.84 9.16 -0.15
C SER A 127 -9.43 10.55 0.35
N GLU A 128 -10.42 11.38 0.71
CA GLU A 128 -10.16 12.70 1.31
C GLU A 128 -9.56 12.60 2.73
N ILE A 129 -9.60 11.41 3.33
CA ILE A 129 -9.01 11.15 4.64
C ILE A 129 -7.50 11.05 4.48
N ILE A 130 -6.76 11.80 5.28
CA ILE A 130 -5.30 11.70 5.37
C ILE A 130 -4.97 10.37 6.03
N ALA A 131 -4.27 9.51 5.31
CA ALA A 131 -3.97 8.14 5.70
C ALA A 131 -2.47 7.89 5.90
N GLU A 132 -1.68 8.94 5.98
CA GLU A 132 -0.26 8.85 6.27
C GLU A 132 -0.05 8.41 7.71
N ASP A 133 1.11 7.81 7.97
CA ASP A 133 1.49 7.27 9.27
C ASP A 133 0.52 6.20 9.77
N ASN A 134 0.09 5.31 8.86
CA ASN A 134 -0.90 4.29 9.15
C ASN A 134 -0.62 3.01 8.34
N ASP A 135 -0.48 1.90 9.05
CA ASP A 135 -0.25 0.58 8.46
C ASP A 135 -1.46 0.04 7.69
N ASP A 136 -2.68 0.47 8.04
CA ASP A 136 -3.91 0.10 7.32
C ASP A 136 -3.96 0.64 5.88
N LYS A 137 -3.04 1.54 5.52
CA LYS A 137 -2.86 2.02 4.15
C LYS A 137 -2.23 0.98 3.23
N ASP A 138 -1.66 -0.08 3.77
CA ASP A 138 -1.14 -1.19 2.97
C ASP A 138 -2.25 -1.82 2.10
N ALA A 139 -1.90 -2.19 0.89
CA ALA A 139 -2.84 -2.77 -0.06
C ALA A 139 -2.16 -3.77 -1.00
N PHE A 140 -2.96 -4.62 -1.63
CA PHE A 140 -2.47 -5.68 -2.51
C PHE A 140 -3.30 -5.70 -3.80
N THR A 141 -2.68 -6.06 -4.90
CA THR A 141 -3.35 -6.07 -6.20
C THR A 141 -2.71 -7.06 -7.16
N ASN A 142 -3.48 -7.54 -8.10
CA ASN A 142 -2.96 -8.24 -9.27
C ASN A 142 -4.01 -8.24 -10.39
N VAL A 143 -3.59 -8.72 -11.56
CA VAL A 143 -4.43 -8.87 -12.76
C VAL A 143 -4.29 -10.28 -13.28
N LEU A 144 -5.42 -10.90 -13.63
CA LEU A 144 -5.47 -12.16 -14.33
C LEU A 144 -6.06 -11.95 -15.72
N ASP A 145 -5.33 -12.42 -16.73
CA ASP A 145 -5.78 -12.41 -18.13
C ASP A 145 -6.13 -13.84 -18.54
N VAL A 146 -7.38 -14.06 -18.98
CA VAL A 146 -7.93 -15.41 -19.25
C VAL A 146 -8.61 -15.43 -20.62
N ASP A 147 -8.06 -16.15 -21.56
CA ASP A 147 -8.68 -16.39 -22.85
C ASP A 147 -9.42 -17.73 -22.85
N LEU A 148 -10.75 -17.68 -22.86
CA LEU A 148 -11.65 -18.82 -22.90
C LEU A 148 -12.25 -19.05 -24.29
N SER A 149 -11.74 -18.41 -25.33
CA SER A 149 -12.27 -18.51 -26.69
C SER A 149 -12.15 -19.92 -27.28
N GLU A 150 -11.27 -20.76 -26.78
CA GLU A 150 -11.14 -22.16 -27.17
C GLU A 150 -12.39 -23.00 -26.88
N TYR A 151 -13.21 -22.60 -25.88
CA TYR A 151 -14.45 -23.27 -25.51
C TYR A 151 -15.65 -22.87 -26.37
N TYR A 152 -15.48 -21.99 -27.36
CA TYR A 152 -16.59 -21.44 -28.15
C TYR A 152 -17.44 -22.50 -28.86
N TYR A 153 -16.83 -23.61 -29.26
CA TYR A 153 -17.48 -24.75 -29.91
C TYR A 153 -17.66 -25.96 -28.99
N ALA A 154 -17.32 -25.82 -27.71
CA ALA A 154 -17.46 -26.88 -26.74
C ALA A 154 -18.91 -27.03 -26.28
N ASP A 155 -19.34 -28.27 -25.99
CA ASP A 155 -20.60 -28.57 -25.32
C ASP A 155 -20.29 -29.16 -23.95
N GLY A 156 -20.99 -28.69 -22.93
CA GLY A 156 -20.85 -29.19 -21.56
C GLY A 156 -20.81 -28.09 -20.51
N VAL A 157 -20.51 -28.52 -19.30
CA VAL A 157 -20.31 -27.66 -18.15
C VAL A 157 -18.82 -27.66 -17.79
N PHE A 158 -18.22 -26.48 -17.63
CA PHE A 158 -16.80 -26.33 -17.34
C PHE A 158 -16.62 -25.44 -16.10
N ASP A 159 -15.97 -25.99 -15.09
CA ASP A 159 -15.55 -25.28 -13.90
C ASP A 159 -14.06 -24.98 -13.99
N LEU A 160 -13.71 -23.70 -14.11
CA LEU A 160 -12.34 -23.22 -14.30
C LEU A 160 -11.85 -22.53 -13.05
N TYR A 161 -10.69 -22.90 -12.54
CA TYR A 161 -10.12 -22.41 -11.30
C TYR A 161 -8.76 -21.77 -11.56
N TYR A 162 -8.58 -20.56 -11.04
CA TYR A 162 -7.31 -19.83 -11.12
C TYR A 162 -6.93 -19.32 -9.72
N ASP A 163 -5.69 -19.59 -9.33
CA ASP A 163 -5.10 -19.07 -8.11
C ASP A 163 -4.29 -17.82 -8.44
N LEU A 164 -4.55 -16.74 -7.70
CA LEU A 164 -3.94 -15.43 -7.90
C LEU A 164 -3.35 -14.92 -6.59
N MET A 165 -2.02 -14.88 -6.51
CA MET A 165 -1.31 -14.21 -5.42
C MET A 165 -1.29 -12.71 -5.69
N LEU A 166 -1.78 -11.91 -4.75
CA LEU A 166 -1.74 -10.46 -4.84
C LEU A 166 -0.42 -9.94 -4.28
N GLU A 167 0.10 -8.88 -4.91
CA GLU A 167 1.36 -8.24 -4.57
C GLU A 167 1.10 -6.80 -4.09
N ARG A 168 1.99 -6.27 -3.24
CA ARG A 168 1.93 -4.85 -2.86
C ARG A 168 2.28 -3.95 -4.03
N PRO A 169 1.42 -2.99 -4.41
CA PRO A 169 1.76 -1.98 -5.41
C PRO A 169 2.65 -0.86 -4.85
N MET A 170 3.00 -0.93 -3.57
CA MET A 170 3.64 0.13 -2.79
C MET A 170 4.98 -0.29 -2.24
N GLY A 171 5.83 0.71 -1.92
CA GLY A 171 6.96 0.58 -1.02
C GLY A 171 6.65 1.27 0.31
N ARG A 172 7.13 0.72 1.41
CA ARG A 172 7.06 1.33 2.75
C ARG A 172 8.29 2.19 3.01
N MET A 173 8.08 3.43 3.42
CA MET A 173 9.10 4.30 3.98
C MET A 173 8.93 4.32 5.51
N ARG A 174 10.02 4.17 6.23
CA ARG A 174 10.09 4.34 7.70
C ARG A 174 11.20 5.31 8.04
N CYS A 175 10.94 6.23 8.95
CA CYS A 175 11.94 7.15 9.47
C CYS A 175 12.11 6.90 10.96
N ILE A 176 13.31 6.49 11.36
CA ILE A 176 13.67 6.23 12.76
C ILE A 176 14.85 7.10 13.18
N THR A 177 14.91 7.50 14.45
CA THR A 177 16.10 8.12 15.03
C THR A 177 16.85 7.16 15.91
N THR A 178 18.18 7.29 15.92
CA THR A 178 19.10 6.49 16.74
C THR A 178 19.76 7.30 17.87
N ASP A 179 19.41 8.57 18.03
CA ASP A 179 19.96 9.51 19.00
C ASP A 179 18.95 9.98 20.07
N MET A 180 17.88 9.19 20.26
CA MET A 180 16.83 9.47 21.24
C MET A 180 17.39 9.66 22.65
N ASP A 181 18.32 8.82 23.07
CA ASP A 181 18.94 8.88 24.39
C ASP A 181 19.66 10.22 24.63
N ASP A 182 20.38 10.72 23.63
CA ASP A 182 21.08 11.99 23.70
C ASP A 182 20.09 13.15 23.85
N TYR A 183 18.96 13.10 23.13
CA TYR A 183 17.88 14.09 23.20
C TYR A 183 17.23 14.12 24.58
N VAL A 184 16.91 12.96 25.15
CA VAL A 184 16.33 12.82 26.50
C VAL A 184 17.33 13.24 27.58
N ASN A 185 18.61 12.83 27.47
CA ASN A 185 19.66 13.20 28.41
C ASN A 185 19.94 14.72 28.42
N ALA A 186 19.63 15.41 27.34
CA ALA A 186 19.68 16.88 27.29
C ALA A 186 18.48 17.56 28.01
N GLY A 187 17.57 16.78 28.60
CA GLY A 187 16.42 17.24 29.36
C GLY A 187 15.17 17.53 28.53
N ASN A 188 15.10 17.01 27.32
CA ASN A 188 13.94 17.16 26.45
C ASN A 188 12.97 15.98 26.62
N SER A 189 11.69 16.19 26.24
CA SER A 189 10.64 15.16 26.22
C SER A 189 10.39 14.69 24.82
N ILE A 190 10.35 13.37 24.59
CA ILE A 190 9.97 12.78 23.31
C ILE A 190 8.48 12.94 23.01
N GLU A 191 7.64 13.05 24.06
CA GLU A 191 6.19 13.25 23.93
C GLU A 191 5.83 14.61 23.32
N ASP A 192 6.76 15.58 23.38
CA ASP A 192 6.58 16.92 22.82
C ASP A 192 7.05 17.01 21.35
N ILE A 193 7.63 15.94 20.79
CA ILE A 193 8.12 15.96 19.41
C ILE A 193 6.95 15.90 18.44
N ILE A 194 6.91 16.84 17.52
CA ILE A 194 6.00 16.85 16.36
C ILE A 194 6.85 16.80 15.11
N VAL A 195 6.50 15.88 14.21
CA VAL A 195 7.17 15.72 12.91
C VAL A 195 6.24 16.19 11.81
N LYS A 196 6.72 17.12 10.99
CA LYS A 196 6.07 17.52 9.74
C LYS A 196 6.84 16.94 8.58
N ILE A 197 6.18 16.14 7.78
CA ILE A 197 6.72 15.48 6.60
C ILE A 197 6.14 16.14 5.35
N SER A 198 6.99 16.49 4.39
CA SER A 198 6.55 17.08 3.12
C SER A 198 7.22 16.38 1.95
N TYR A 199 6.40 15.77 1.09
CA TYR A 199 6.87 15.32 -0.22
C TYR A 199 6.99 16.54 -1.13
N THR A 200 8.18 16.79 -1.66
CA THR A 200 8.52 18.04 -2.39
C THR A 200 8.65 17.85 -3.90
N GLN A 201 8.35 16.65 -4.39
CA GLN A 201 8.21 16.33 -5.81
C GLN A 201 6.93 15.52 -6.01
N TYR A 202 6.49 15.40 -7.26
CA TYR A 202 5.31 14.62 -7.59
C TYR A 202 5.34 13.24 -6.93
N VAL A 203 4.43 13.04 -5.99
CA VAL A 203 4.23 11.77 -5.28
C VAL A 203 3.00 11.08 -5.84
N SER A 204 3.08 9.75 -5.96
CA SER A 204 1.97 8.95 -6.46
C SER A 204 0.79 8.99 -5.48
N ALA A 205 -0.39 9.39 -5.96
CA ALA A 205 -1.63 9.49 -5.19
C ALA A 205 -2.80 8.70 -5.81
N GLY A 206 -2.51 7.86 -6.78
CA GLY A 206 -3.48 6.99 -7.42
C GLY A 206 -2.82 5.84 -8.16
N TYR A 207 -3.63 4.81 -8.47
CA TYR A 207 -3.14 3.57 -9.08
C TYR A 207 -4.14 3.02 -10.09
N ASN A 208 -3.63 2.46 -11.18
CA ASN A 208 -4.39 1.70 -12.17
C ASN A 208 -4.03 0.22 -12.03
N VAL A 209 -4.99 -0.58 -11.56
CA VAL A 209 -4.80 -2.02 -11.38
C VAL A 209 -4.53 -2.72 -12.72
N GLU A 210 -5.26 -2.39 -13.78
CA GLU A 210 -5.09 -3.03 -15.08
C GLU A 210 -3.70 -2.82 -15.68
N GLU A 211 -3.15 -1.61 -15.54
CA GLU A 211 -1.83 -1.25 -16.03
C GLU A 211 -0.71 -1.54 -15.02
N GLN A 212 -1.08 -1.90 -13.78
CA GLN A 212 -0.18 -2.17 -12.66
C GLN A 212 0.83 -1.04 -12.40
N LYS A 213 0.36 0.21 -12.48
CA LYS A 213 1.19 1.41 -12.28
C LYS A 213 0.40 2.57 -11.68
N PRO A 214 1.09 3.52 -11.03
CA PRO A 214 0.49 4.79 -10.65
C PRO A 214 -0.02 5.55 -11.88
N ASN A 215 -1.14 6.25 -11.69
CA ASN A 215 -1.80 7.03 -12.76
C ASN A 215 -2.21 8.44 -12.34
N TYR A 216 -1.92 8.81 -11.11
CA TYR A 216 -2.16 10.15 -10.59
C TYR A 216 -1.03 10.57 -9.66
N PHE A 217 -0.62 11.84 -9.73
CA PHE A 217 0.52 12.37 -8.98
C PHE A 217 0.16 13.74 -8.42
N GLU A 218 0.44 13.92 -7.14
CA GLU A 218 0.33 15.20 -6.47
C GLU A 218 1.69 15.91 -6.45
N PRO A 219 1.73 17.21 -6.74
CA PRO A 219 2.99 17.96 -6.79
C PRO A 219 3.67 18.08 -5.41
N THR A 220 2.87 18.15 -4.36
CA THR A 220 3.30 18.19 -2.97
C THR A 220 2.27 17.51 -2.09
N ARG A 221 2.72 16.86 -1.03
CA ARG A 221 1.85 16.30 0.00
C ARG A 221 2.53 16.49 1.34
N THR A 222 1.76 16.95 2.33
CA THR A 222 2.29 17.22 3.67
C THR A 222 1.36 16.60 4.72
N TYR A 223 1.95 15.98 5.72
CA TYR A 223 1.24 15.49 6.90
C TYR A 223 2.07 15.73 8.16
N ILE A 224 1.43 15.56 9.31
CA ILE A 224 1.99 15.78 10.64
C ILE A 224 1.75 14.51 11.45
N THR A 225 2.77 14.08 12.18
CA THR A 225 2.70 12.92 13.06
C THR A 225 3.42 13.19 14.38
N THR A 226 3.16 12.34 15.35
CA THR A 226 3.89 12.28 16.62
C THR A 226 4.67 10.97 16.66
N PRO A 227 5.95 11.00 17.03
CA PRO A 227 6.77 9.79 17.08
C PRO A 227 6.25 8.76 18.08
N GLU A 228 6.50 7.49 17.77
CA GLU A 228 6.19 6.36 18.65
C GLU A 228 7.45 5.54 18.90
N VAL A 229 7.54 4.90 20.07
CA VAL A 229 8.63 3.98 20.38
C VAL A 229 8.29 2.61 19.80
N ASP A 230 9.14 2.10 18.91
CA ASP A 230 8.97 0.78 18.33
C ASP A 230 9.33 -0.36 19.30
N ASP A 231 9.06 -1.60 18.92
CA ASP A 231 9.33 -2.79 19.75
C ASP A 231 10.82 -3.00 20.05
N GLU A 232 11.71 -2.41 19.27
CA GLU A 232 13.17 -2.46 19.47
C GLU A 232 13.69 -1.35 20.40
N GLY A 233 12.81 -0.40 20.79
CA GLY A 233 13.14 0.73 21.61
C GLY A 233 13.71 1.93 20.81
N ASN A 234 13.60 1.93 19.48
CA ASN A 234 13.92 3.09 18.66
C ASN A 234 12.70 4.03 18.60
N LEU A 235 12.95 5.30 18.35
CA LEU A 235 11.89 6.26 18.11
C LEU A 235 11.56 6.29 16.60
N GLU A 236 10.42 5.74 16.23
CA GLU A 236 9.85 5.89 14.90
C GLU A 236 9.23 7.27 14.77
N LEU A 237 9.77 8.05 13.84
CA LEU A 237 9.34 9.41 13.60
C LEU A 237 8.15 9.48 12.66
N CYS A 238 8.08 8.57 11.72
CA CYS A 238 6.96 8.39 10.79
C CYS A 238 7.15 7.14 9.93
N HIS A 239 6.04 6.68 9.33
CA HIS A 239 6.07 5.75 8.21
C HIS A 239 5.01 6.12 7.16
N ASP A 240 5.15 5.58 5.96
CA ASP A 240 4.16 5.75 4.90
C ASP A 240 4.30 4.69 3.81
N TYR A 241 3.17 4.36 3.17
CA TYR A 241 3.09 3.48 2.00
C TYR A 241 2.84 4.32 0.75
N ILE A 242 3.70 4.18 -0.26
CA ILE A 242 3.68 5.00 -1.46
C ILE A 242 3.71 4.10 -2.70
N PHE A 243 2.79 4.33 -3.64
CA PHE A 243 2.75 3.60 -4.90
C PHE A 243 4.04 3.71 -5.68
N VAL A 244 4.59 2.57 -6.09
CA VAL A 244 5.85 2.47 -6.83
C VAL A 244 5.58 2.34 -8.33
N ASN A 245 6.24 3.17 -9.12
CA ASN A 245 6.20 3.10 -10.58
C ASN A 245 7.33 2.19 -11.10
N GLY A 246 6.95 1.09 -11.73
CA GLY A 246 7.89 0.07 -12.19
C GLY A 246 8.52 -0.71 -11.04
N LYS A 247 9.84 -0.92 -11.10
CA LYS A 247 10.58 -1.69 -10.08
C LYS A 247 11.02 -0.85 -8.88
N GLN A 248 11.23 0.45 -9.09
CA GLN A 248 11.72 1.38 -8.09
C GLN A 248 11.21 2.79 -8.39
N THR A 249 10.89 3.54 -7.35
CA THR A 249 10.54 4.96 -7.40
C THR A 249 11.34 5.71 -6.34
N ASN A 250 11.85 6.88 -6.68
CA ASN A 250 12.46 7.77 -5.70
C ASN A 250 11.43 8.80 -5.26
N VAL A 251 11.28 8.97 -3.96
CA VAL A 251 10.52 10.08 -3.38
C VAL A 251 11.49 11.10 -2.77
N LYS A 252 11.14 12.37 -2.86
CA LYS A 252 11.90 13.45 -2.26
C LYS A 252 11.10 14.03 -1.10
N VAL A 253 11.70 14.00 0.08
CA VAL A 253 11.03 14.29 1.35
C VAL A 253 11.82 15.35 2.12
N ASP A 254 11.09 16.27 2.75
CA ASP A 254 11.58 17.18 3.76
C ASP A 254 10.97 16.80 5.11
N PHE A 255 11.79 16.74 6.14
CA PHE A 255 11.39 16.48 7.52
C PHE A 255 11.69 17.73 8.37
N TYR A 256 10.70 18.13 9.17
CA TYR A 256 10.82 19.22 10.14
C TYR A 256 10.39 18.72 11.51
N PHE A 257 11.20 18.95 12.50
CA PHE A 257 10.99 18.51 13.88
C PHE A 257 10.73 19.70 14.78
N TYR A 258 9.69 19.63 15.59
CA TYR A 258 9.25 20.72 16.47
C TYR A 258 9.07 20.21 17.89
N ASN A 259 9.17 21.13 18.88
CA ASN A 259 8.90 20.88 20.28
C ASN A 259 7.56 21.52 20.68
N GLY A 260 6.50 20.70 20.75
CA GLY A 260 5.16 21.05 21.20
C GLY A 260 4.30 21.82 20.19
N GLU A 261 4.88 22.70 19.36
CA GLU A 261 4.13 23.52 18.42
C GLU A 261 4.90 23.71 17.10
N ILE A 262 4.18 23.78 15.99
CA ILE A 262 4.77 24.02 14.66
C ILE A 262 4.97 25.52 14.45
N THR A 263 6.06 26.06 14.99
CA THR A 263 6.49 27.44 14.83
C THR A 263 8.01 27.50 14.59
N GLU A 264 8.51 28.58 13.98
CA GLU A 264 9.95 28.76 13.76
C GLU A 264 10.74 28.74 15.07
N GLU A 265 10.17 29.26 16.16
CA GLU A 265 10.82 29.31 17.49
C GLU A 265 10.88 27.93 18.17
N LYS A 266 10.04 27.00 17.74
CA LYS A 266 9.93 25.65 18.29
C LYS A 266 10.57 24.58 17.39
N GLU A 267 11.12 24.97 16.24
CA GLU A 267 11.82 24.05 15.38
C GLU A 267 13.11 23.55 16.05
N ILE A 268 13.21 22.23 16.20
CA ILE A 268 14.37 21.55 16.78
C ILE A 268 15.44 21.37 15.70
N SER A 269 15.00 20.86 14.54
CA SER A 269 15.85 20.50 13.42
C SER A 269 15.02 20.33 12.15
N HIS A 270 15.70 20.29 11.01
CA HIS A 270 15.09 19.89 9.74
C HIS A 270 16.09 19.18 8.83
N TRP A 271 15.56 18.32 7.98
CA TRP A 271 16.27 17.63 6.92
C TRP A 271 15.52 17.84 5.63
N THR A 272 16.15 18.44 4.64
CA THR A 272 15.50 18.79 3.38
C THR A 272 16.13 18.08 2.20
N SER A 273 15.32 17.85 1.17
CA SER A 273 15.77 17.24 -0.08
C SER A 273 16.31 15.81 0.07
N ILE A 274 15.80 15.08 1.07
CA ILE A 274 16.16 13.68 1.25
C ILE A 274 15.50 12.86 0.14
N VAL A 275 16.30 12.07 -0.56
CA VAL A 275 15.82 11.17 -1.61
C VAL A 275 15.74 9.75 -1.03
N VAL A 276 14.54 9.21 -0.98
CA VAL A 276 14.28 7.85 -0.49
C VAL A 276 13.88 6.98 -1.67
N PRO A 277 14.69 5.98 -2.03
CA PRO A 277 14.29 5.00 -3.03
C PRO A 277 13.33 3.98 -2.42
N LEU A 278 12.21 3.76 -3.10
CA LEU A 278 11.19 2.79 -2.74
C LEU A 278 11.12 1.69 -3.79
N LYS A 279 10.96 0.46 -3.35
CA LYS A 279 10.79 -0.71 -4.21
C LYS A 279 9.41 -1.30 -3.95
N LYS A 280 8.77 -1.74 -5.03
CA LYS A 280 7.56 -2.57 -4.94
C LYS A 280 7.93 -3.91 -4.29
N ASN A 281 7.10 -4.36 -3.36
CA ASN A 281 7.33 -5.61 -2.64
C ASN A 281 6.34 -6.69 -3.06
#